data_7f28e40b34748380ae291748d2cd021b
#
_entry.id   7f28e40b34748380ae291748d2cd021b
#
_cell.length_a   1.000
_cell.length_b   1.000
_cell.length_c   1.000
_cell.angle_alpha   90.00
_cell.angle_beta   90.00
_cell.angle_gamma   90.00
#
_symmetry.space_group_name_H-M   'P 1'
#
loop_
_entity.id
_entity.type
_entity.pdbx_description
1 polymer ?
#
loop_
_entity_poly.entity_id
_entity_poly.type
_entity_poly.pdbx_seq_one_letter_code
_entity_poly.pdbx_strand_id
1 'polypeptide(L)'
;MKTVIRNFSHTFRRFFTASILNILGLSIAFASFFVIMTQVDYDYNFNKGYKDYEKIFRIEINPNPDSGWQLWTPRPLCEQLQSASPYIKSISQVESYQPEDEYEVNGNLFKATTCTGFGNFLETFQPEMINGSADALNQPKTVLLSESTAKKFFGTTDVIGQTIFRGKQADNNAWTIGGVYKDYPENSQIRNWVMMPKEADTDKGNWKNWNYICYMRLESPSAAPEIEKLILQIFVKNFPEL
;
A
#
# COMPACT_ATOMS: atom_id res chain seq x y z
N MET A 1 -50.95 13.28 -15.17
CA MET A 1 -50.05 12.13 -15.39
C MET A 1 -50.45 11.29 -16.61
N LYS A 2 -51.69 10.81 -16.76
CA LYS A 2 -52.13 10.00 -17.92
C LYS A 2 -51.90 10.67 -19.29
N THR A 3 -52.13 11.99 -19.41
CA THR A 3 -51.94 12.75 -20.68
C THR A 3 -50.47 12.87 -21.08
N VAL A 4 -49.56 13.04 -20.14
CA VAL A 4 -48.13 13.13 -20.41
C VAL A 4 -47.59 11.78 -20.94
N ILE A 5 -47.97 10.67 -20.30
CA ILE A 5 -47.58 9.32 -20.71
C ILE A 5 -48.11 9.01 -22.10
N ARG A 6 -49.36 9.40 -22.39
CA ARG A 6 -49.98 9.16 -23.73
C ARG A 6 -49.26 9.96 -24.79
N ASN A 7 -48.96 11.23 -24.55
CA ASN A 7 -48.24 12.08 -25.51
C ASN A 7 -46.81 11.58 -25.73
N PHE A 8 -46.12 11.16 -24.66
CA PHE A 8 -44.81 10.52 -24.78
C PHE A 8 -44.83 9.26 -25.64
N SER A 9 -45.77 8.34 -25.38
CA SER A 9 -45.88 7.09 -26.17
C SER A 9 -46.21 7.36 -27.64
N HIS A 10 -47.04 8.38 -27.93
CA HIS A 10 -47.38 8.75 -29.31
C HIS A 10 -46.13 9.37 -30.01
N THR A 11 -45.41 10.27 -29.38
CA THR A 11 -44.21 10.88 -29.93
C THR A 11 -43.09 9.85 -30.12
N PHE A 12 -42.90 8.95 -29.16
CA PHE A 12 -41.93 7.87 -29.22
C PHE A 12 -42.19 6.94 -30.43
N ARG A 13 -43.44 6.53 -30.65
CA ARG A 13 -43.80 5.69 -31.79
C ARG A 13 -43.66 6.40 -33.13
N ARG A 14 -43.98 7.70 -33.18
CA ARG A 14 -43.89 8.51 -34.40
C ARG A 14 -42.44 8.76 -34.83
N PHE A 15 -41.55 8.92 -33.87
CA PHE A 15 -40.11 9.20 -34.09
C PHE A 15 -39.24 8.11 -33.46
N PHE A 16 -39.60 6.87 -33.67
CA PHE A 16 -39.01 5.73 -32.97
C PHE A 16 -37.48 5.66 -33.10
N THR A 17 -36.94 5.76 -34.31
CA THR A 17 -35.48 5.70 -34.54
C THR A 17 -34.74 6.83 -33.85
N ALA A 18 -35.24 8.06 -33.98
CA ALA A 18 -34.61 9.22 -33.33
C ALA A 18 -34.70 9.12 -31.80
N SER A 19 -35.82 8.63 -31.27
CA SER A 19 -36.02 8.42 -29.84
C SER A 19 -35.05 7.38 -29.25
N ILE A 20 -34.90 6.25 -29.96
CA ILE A 20 -33.93 5.22 -29.56
C ILE A 20 -32.51 5.74 -29.63
N LEU A 21 -32.11 6.43 -30.70
CA LEU A 21 -30.77 7.04 -30.84
C LEU A 21 -30.46 8.01 -29.70
N ASN A 22 -31.44 8.86 -29.36
CA ASN A 22 -31.26 9.80 -28.25
C ASN A 22 -31.13 9.08 -26.90
N ILE A 23 -31.95 8.06 -26.64
CA ILE A 23 -31.86 7.26 -25.40
C ILE A 23 -30.53 6.55 -25.33
N LEU A 24 -30.08 5.88 -26.40
CA LEU A 24 -28.79 5.22 -26.45
C LEU A 24 -27.64 6.21 -26.27
N GLY A 25 -27.65 7.33 -26.99
CA GLY A 25 -26.63 8.36 -26.84
C GLY A 25 -26.54 8.92 -25.41
N LEU A 26 -27.70 9.24 -24.83
CA LEU A 26 -27.75 9.72 -23.45
C LEU A 26 -27.30 8.65 -22.44
N SER A 27 -27.71 7.39 -22.66
CA SER A 27 -27.29 6.26 -21.78
C SER A 27 -25.77 6.06 -21.83
N ILE A 28 -25.16 6.10 -23.01
CA ILE A 28 -23.70 5.98 -23.18
C ILE A 28 -23.01 7.18 -22.50
N ALA A 29 -23.51 8.40 -22.69
CA ALA A 29 -22.95 9.58 -22.07
C ALA A 29 -22.99 9.51 -20.52
N PHE A 30 -24.12 9.10 -19.94
CA PHE A 30 -24.20 8.90 -18.49
C PHE A 30 -23.33 7.77 -17.99
N ALA A 31 -23.26 6.64 -18.71
CA ALA A 31 -22.39 5.54 -18.33
C ALA A 31 -20.92 5.97 -18.33
N SER A 32 -20.48 6.66 -19.38
CA SER A 32 -19.12 7.20 -19.48
C SER A 32 -18.82 8.22 -18.36
N PHE A 33 -19.74 9.13 -18.09
CA PHE A 33 -19.62 10.09 -16.98
C PHE A 33 -19.47 9.38 -15.63
N PHE A 34 -20.30 8.36 -15.38
CA PHE A 34 -20.26 7.61 -14.13
C PHE A 34 -18.92 6.88 -13.94
N VAL A 35 -18.41 6.23 -15.00
CA VAL A 35 -17.09 5.56 -14.95
C VAL A 35 -15.98 6.56 -14.66
N ILE A 36 -15.98 7.72 -15.34
CA ILE A 36 -14.98 8.77 -15.11
C ILE A 36 -15.05 9.29 -13.68
N MET A 37 -16.26 9.58 -13.18
CA MET A 37 -16.42 10.07 -11.79
C MET A 37 -15.98 9.05 -10.76
N THR A 38 -16.23 7.76 -10.99
CA THR A 38 -15.74 6.68 -10.12
C THR A 38 -14.21 6.62 -10.10
N GLN A 39 -13.57 6.78 -11.26
CA GLN A 39 -12.10 6.83 -11.33
C GLN A 39 -11.54 8.08 -10.62
N VAL A 40 -12.15 9.24 -10.84
CA VAL A 40 -11.75 10.49 -10.16
C VAL A 40 -11.88 10.35 -8.65
N ASP A 41 -12.97 9.76 -8.15
CA ASP A 41 -13.17 9.52 -6.72
C ASP A 41 -12.11 8.54 -6.16
N TYR A 42 -11.82 7.46 -6.89
CA TYR A 42 -10.76 6.51 -6.53
C TYR A 42 -9.40 7.19 -6.41
N ASP A 43 -9.00 7.99 -7.41
CA ASP A 43 -7.70 8.67 -7.43
C ASP A 43 -7.64 9.80 -6.38
N TYR A 44 -8.71 10.57 -6.23
CA TYR A 44 -8.78 11.64 -5.23
C TYR A 44 -8.66 11.13 -3.80
N ASN A 45 -9.20 9.94 -3.53
CA ASN A 45 -9.15 9.30 -2.21
C ASN A 45 -7.99 8.31 -2.04
N PHE A 46 -7.05 8.27 -3.00
CA PHE A 46 -5.90 7.37 -2.92
C PHE A 46 -5.05 7.66 -1.68
N ASN A 47 -4.71 6.60 -0.92
CA ASN A 47 -3.97 6.65 0.36
C ASN A 47 -4.64 7.40 1.52
N LYS A 48 -5.86 7.90 1.38
CA LYS A 48 -6.56 8.59 2.48
C LYS A 48 -7.14 7.64 3.54
N GLY A 49 -7.06 6.34 3.32
CA GLY A 49 -7.52 5.34 4.28
C GLY A 49 -6.58 5.08 5.45
N TYR A 50 -5.37 5.66 5.45
CA TYR A 50 -4.45 5.55 6.59
C TYR A 50 -4.78 6.55 7.69
N LYS A 51 -4.54 6.14 8.94
CA LYS A 51 -4.68 7.05 10.07
C LYS A 51 -3.71 8.22 9.94
N ASP A 52 -4.24 9.46 10.04
CA ASP A 52 -3.48 10.70 9.87
C ASP A 52 -2.65 10.71 8.57
N TYR A 53 -3.25 10.29 7.46
CA TYR A 53 -2.58 10.15 6.17
C TYR A 53 -1.83 11.40 5.72
N GLU A 54 -2.28 12.59 6.13
CA GLU A 54 -1.65 13.88 5.83
C GLU A 54 -0.23 14.01 6.41
N LYS A 55 0.11 13.19 7.43
CA LYS A 55 1.43 13.17 8.05
C LYS A 55 2.36 12.13 7.45
N ILE A 56 1.88 11.31 6.53
CA ILE A 56 2.65 10.23 5.90
C ILE A 56 3.21 10.74 4.58
N PHE A 57 4.52 10.66 4.43
CA PHE A 57 5.26 11.07 3.24
C PHE A 57 6.06 9.89 2.69
N ARG A 58 6.17 9.83 1.37
CA ARG A 58 7.07 8.93 0.67
C ARG A 58 8.25 9.72 0.15
N ILE A 59 9.45 9.16 0.27
CA ILE A 59 10.64 9.77 -0.32
C ILE A 59 10.67 9.46 -1.82
N GLU A 60 10.82 10.52 -2.61
CA GLU A 60 11.11 10.45 -4.03
C GLU A 60 12.38 11.25 -4.30
N ILE A 61 13.27 10.71 -5.11
CA ILE A 61 14.57 11.31 -5.39
C ILE A 61 14.71 11.47 -6.89
N ASN A 62 15.23 12.60 -7.34
CA ASN A 62 15.62 12.83 -8.72
C ASN A 62 17.14 13.03 -8.79
N PRO A 63 17.93 11.94 -8.84
CA PRO A 63 19.38 12.01 -8.84
C PRO A 63 19.95 12.57 -10.14
N ASN A 64 19.21 12.43 -11.24
CA ASN A 64 19.55 12.96 -12.54
C ASN A 64 18.30 13.57 -13.18
N PRO A 65 18.29 14.87 -13.52
CA PRO A 65 17.13 15.54 -14.13
C PRO A 65 16.59 14.81 -15.35
N ASP A 66 17.44 14.13 -16.11
CA ASP A 66 17.05 13.39 -17.31
C ASP A 66 16.36 12.05 -17.03
N SER A 67 16.54 11.47 -15.82
CA SER A 67 15.98 10.18 -15.44
C SER A 67 14.62 10.26 -14.73
N GLY A 68 14.19 11.47 -14.36
CA GLY A 68 12.96 11.71 -13.63
C GLY A 68 13.01 11.28 -12.15
N TRP A 69 11.86 11.41 -11.48
CA TRP A 69 11.71 11.05 -10.08
C TRP A 69 11.70 9.53 -9.88
N GLN A 70 12.49 9.06 -8.92
CA GLN A 70 12.63 7.65 -8.54
C GLN A 70 12.13 7.43 -7.10
N LEU A 71 11.45 6.30 -6.91
CA LEU A 71 10.92 5.89 -5.61
C LEU A 71 11.93 5.11 -4.77
N TRP A 72 12.95 4.58 -5.43
CA TRP A 72 13.88 3.67 -4.81
C TRP A 72 14.95 4.42 -4.05
N THR A 73 15.21 3.97 -2.84
CA THR A 73 16.19 4.55 -1.93
C THR A 73 17.11 3.46 -1.38
N PRO A 74 18.37 3.81 -1.04
CA PRO A 74 19.23 2.90 -0.30
C PRO A 74 18.83 2.87 1.17
N ARG A 75 18.99 1.73 1.81
CA ARG A 75 18.65 1.54 3.23
C ARG A 75 19.29 2.59 4.15
N PRO A 76 20.60 2.91 4.04
CA PRO A 76 21.25 3.84 4.97
C PRO A 76 20.69 5.26 4.96
N LEU A 77 20.05 5.70 3.86
CA LEU A 77 19.40 7.02 3.82
C LEU A 77 18.34 7.15 4.91
N CYS A 78 17.47 6.16 5.01
CA CYS A 78 16.38 6.21 5.98
C CYS A 78 16.88 6.02 7.41
N GLU A 79 17.92 5.21 7.63
CA GLU A 79 18.54 5.05 8.96
C GLU A 79 19.15 6.36 9.45
N GLN A 80 19.82 7.12 8.56
CA GLN A 80 20.36 8.43 8.92
C GLN A 80 19.26 9.46 9.16
N LEU A 81 18.22 9.47 8.34
CA LEU A 81 17.08 10.39 8.50
C LEU A 81 16.36 10.22 9.82
N GLN A 82 16.15 8.98 10.27
CA GLN A 82 15.43 8.71 11.51
C GLN A 82 16.09 9.33 12.73
N SER A 83 17.42 9.41 12.74
CA SER A 83 18.20 10.02 13.83
C SER A 83 18.44 11.51 13.65
N ALA A 84 18.15 12.07 12.48
CA ALA A 84 18.60 13.40 12.11
C ALA A 84 17.62 14.52 12.44
N SER A 85 16.32 14.20 12.66
CA SER A 85 15.33 15.22 13.00
C SER A 85 14.28 14.72 14.00
N PRO A 86 13.94 15.50 15.04
CA PRO A 86 12.90 15.17 16.00
C PRO A 86 11.48 15.22 15.39
N TYR A 87 11.33 15.84 14.23
CA TYR A 87 10.05 15.92 13.52
C TYR A 87 9.67 14.62 12.82
N ILE A 88 10.61 13.70 12.64
CA ILE A 88 10.36 12.37 12.09
C ILE A 88 9.94 11.43 13.23
N LYS A 89 8.67 11.04 13.27
CA LYS A 89 8.13 10.17 14.31
C LYS A 89 8.42 8.70 14.04
N SER A 90 8.35 8.29 12.79
CA SER A 90 8.73 6.95 12.35
C SER A 90 9.17 6.96 10.90
N ILE A 91 10.04 6.02 10.56
CA ILE A 91 10.42 5.70 9.17
C ILE A 91 10.18 4.22 8.93
N SER A 92 9.59 3.92 7.78
CA SER A 92 9.34 2.57 7.31
C SER A 92 10.04 2.35 5.99
N GLN A 93 10.72 1.22 5.87
CA GLN A 93 11.35 0.78 4.62
C GLN A 93 10.79 -0.56 4.21
N VAL A 94 10.27 -0.62 3.01
CA VAL A 94 9.77 -1.86 2.41
C VAL A 94 10.51 -2.15 1.12
N GLU A 95 10.67 -3.41 0.78
CA GLU A 95 11.21 -3.79 -0.52
C GLU A 95 10.31 -3.24 -1.63
N SER A 96 10.91 -2.78 -2.72
CA SER A 96 10.20 -2.25 -3.89
C SER A 96 9.42 -3.32 -4.65
N TYR A 97 9.85 -4.57 -4.56
CA TYR A 97 9.22 -5.72 -5.18
C TYR A 97 8.41 -6.51 -4.15
N GLN A 98 7.12 -6.68 -4.42
CA GLN A 98 6.19 -7.46 -3.61
C GLN A 98 5.73 -8.68 -4.43
N PRO A 99 6.37 -9.84 -4.26
CA PRO A 99 6.01 -11.05 -5.00
C PRO A 99 4.68 -11.63 -4.55
N GLU A 100 3.98 -12.28 -5.48
CA GLU A 100 2.93 -13.22 -5.13
C GLU A 100 3.58 -14.57 -4.80
N ASP A 101 3.60 -14.90 -3.51
CA ASP A 101 4.19 -16.14 -3.01
C ASP A 101 3.14 -17.22 -2.78
N GLU A 102 3.59 -18.47 -2.78
CA GLU A 102 2.80 -19.61 -2.33
C GLU A 102 3.01 -19.83 -0.84
N TYR A 103 1.93 -20.13 -0.13
CA TYR A 103 1.90 -20.42 1.29
C TYR A 103 1.21 -21.75 1.53
N GLU A 104 1.86 -22.68 2.23
CA GLU A 104 1.21 -23.90 2.70
C GLU A 104 0.65 -23.68 4.11
N VAL A 105 -0.64 -23.93 4.26
CA VAL A 105 -1.39 -23.78 5.50
C VAL A 105 -2.27 -25.01 5.67
N ASN A 106 -2.05 -25.77 6.74
CA ASN A 106 -2.81 -27.01 7.04
C ASN A 106 -2.85 -27.99 5.83
N GLY A 107 -1.73 -28.10 5.09
CA GLY A 107 -1.62 -28.97 3.91
C GLY A 107 -2.26 -28.43 2.62
N ASN A 108 -2.81 -27.23 2.64
CA ASN A 108 -3.37 -26.56 1.45
C ASN A 108 -2.44 -25.44 0.98
N LEU A 109 -2.34 -25.25 -0.33
CA LEU A 109 -1.55 -24.18 -0.95
C LEU A 109 -2.44 -22.98 -1.28
N PHE A 110 -1.99 -21.80 -0.87
CA PHE A 110 -2.62 -20.52 -1.13
C PHE A 110 -1.60 -19.57 -1.74
N LYS A 111 -2.07 -18.62 -2.56
CA LYS A 111 -1.25 -17.52 -3.07
C LYS A 111 -1.61 -16.24 -2.35
N ALA A 112 -0.60 -15.47 -1.95
CA ALA A 112 -0.78 -14.14 -1.39
C ALA A 112 0.45 -13.28 -1.69
N THR A 113 0.23 -11.97 -1.84
CA THR A 113 1.33 -11.02 -2.01
C THR A 113 2.06 -10.84 -0.68
N THR A 114 3.38 -10.85 -0.75
CA THR A 114 4.27 -10.64 0.39
C THR A 114 4.84 -9.22 0.34
N CYS A 115 4.77 -8.49 1.46
CA CYS A 115 5.50 -7.26 1.66
C CYS A 115 6.57 -7.48 2.72
N THR A 116 7.82 -7.24 2.35
CA THR A 116 8.96 -7.42 3.24
C THR A 116 9.56 -6.06 3.60
N GLY A 117 9.87 -5.83 4.87
CA GLY A 117 10.46 -4.60 5.35
C GLY A 117 11.33 -4.77 6.59
N PHE A 118 11.94 -3.68 7.07
CA PHE A 118 12.82 -3.71 8.22
C PHE A 118 12.06 -3.39 9.51
N GLY A 119 12.23 -4.23 10.52
CA GLY A 119 11.59 -4.06 11.82
C GLY A 119 10.07 -3.95 11.71
N ASN A 120 9.46 -3.10 12.51
CA ASN A 120 8.04 -2.79 12.42
C ASN A 120 7.78 -1.68 11.37
N PHE A 121 7.91 -2.04 10.10
CA PHE A 121 7.72 -1.08 9.01
C PHE A 121 6.26 -0.59 8.88
N LEU A 122 5.30 -1.20 9.56
CA LEU A 122 3.92 -0.71 9.64
C LEU A 122 3.71 0.42 10.66
N GLU A 123 4.71 0.76 11.46
CA GLU A 123 4.62 1.83 12.46
C GLU A 123 4.22 3.17 11.85
N THR A 124 4.69 3.44 10.64
CA THR A 124 4.33 4.64 9.88
C THR A 124 2.85 4.65 9.47
N PHE A 125 2.28 3.50 9.14
CA PHE A 125 0.91 3.38 8.63
C PHE A 125 -0.13 3.12 9.74
N GLN A 126 0.30 2.67 10.91
CA GLN A 126 -0.52 2.43 12.10
C GLN A 126 -1.80 1.64 11.78
N PRO A 127 -1.70 0.39 11.30
CA PRO A 127 -2.87 -0.41 10.96
C PRO A 127 -3.76 -0.64 12.19
N GLU A 128 -5.07 -0.67 11.97
CA GLU A 128 -6.03 -1.12 12.98
C GLU A 128 -5.86 -2.62 13.18
N MET A 129 -5.44 -3.04 14.37
CA MET A 129 -5.27 -4.46 14.67
C MET A 129 -6.61 -5.08 15.10
N ILE A 130 -6.94 -6.24 14.52
CA ILE A 130 -8.09 -7.06 14.91
C ILE A 130 -7.67 -7.99 16.06
N ASN A 131 -6.52 -8.67 15.88
CA ASN A 131 -5.94 -9.58 16.87
C ASN A 131 -4.42 -9.42 16.89
N GLY A 132 -3.79 -9.69 18.04
CA GLY A 132 -2.33 -9.60 18.19
C GLY A 132 -1.81 -8.16 18.19
N SER A 133 -0.54 -7.96 17.78
CA SER A 133 0.13 -6.66 17.79
C SER A 133 0.94 -6.45 16.51
N ALA A 134 0.99 -5.20 16.02
CA ALA A 134 1.90 -4.82 14.96
C ALA A 134 3.38 -4.97 15.36
N ASP A 135 3.70 -4.87 16.65
CA ASP A 135 5.06 -5.04 17.18
C ASP A 135 5.59 -6.48 17.03
N ALA A 136 4.73 -7.43 16.69
CA ALA A 136 5.14 -8.80 16.38
C ALA A 136 6.12 -8.85 15.19
N LEU A 137 6.11 -7.85 14.28
CA LEU A 137 7.11 -7.75 13.21
C LEU A 137 8.54 -7.51 13.71
N ASN A 138 8.73 -7.09 14.97
CA ASN A 138 10.06 -6.98 15.57
C ASN A 138 10.63 -8.34 16.02
N GLN A 139 9.81 -9.41 16.00
CA GLN A 139 10.22 -10.74 16.37
C GLN A 139 10.64 -11.54 15.13
N PRO A 140 11.70 -12.36 15.23
CA PRO A 140 12.14 -13.18 14.11
C PRO A 140 11.07 -14.22 13.73
N LYS A 141 10.97 -14.51 12.44
CA LYS A 141 10.05 -15.50 11.90
C LYS A 141 8.58 -15.29 12.30
N THR A 142 8.18 -14.02 12.51
CA THR A 142 6.80 -13.64 12.82
C THR A 142 6.24 -12.80 11.68
N VAL A 143 4.97 -12.99 11.35
CA VAL A 143 4.28 -12.30 10.26
C VAL A 143 2.97 -11.70 10.74
N LEU A 144 2.51 -10.67 10.01
CA LEU A 144 1.13 -10.19 10.13
C LEU A 144 0.36 -10.54 8.87
N LEU A 145 -0.91 -10.88 9.06
CA LEU A 145 -1.84 -11.11 7.97
C LEU A 145 -2.89 -9.98 7.93
N SER A 146 -3.32 -9.63 6.73
CA SER A 146 -4.53 -8.83 6.59
C SER A 146 -5.76 -9.67 6.95
N GLU A 147 -6.87 -9.02 7.28
CA GLU A 147 -8.15 -9.68 7.61
C GLU A 147 -8.59 -10.64 6.49
N SER A 148 -8.55 -10.16 5.25
CA SER A 148 -8.92 -10.97 4.07
C SER A 148 -7.97 -12.14 3.86
N THR A 149 -6.66 -11.96 4.09
CA THR A 149 -5.68 -13.03 3.97
C THR A 149 -5.85 -14.08 5.07
N ALA A 150 -6.09 -13.67 6.31
CA ALA A 150 -6.37 -14.59 7.42
C ALA A 150 -7.63 -15.44 7.15
N LYS A 151 -8.72 -14.79 6.69
CA LYS A 151 -9.95 -15.49 6.29
C LYS A 151 -9.72 -16.43 5.10
N LYS A 152 -8.91 -16.03 4.11
CA LYS A 152 -8.57 -16.86 2.95
C LYS A 152 -7.80 -18.12 3.37
N PHE A 153 -6.85 -18.02 4.30
CA PHE A 153 -5.98 -19.11 4.73
C PHE A 153 -6.66 -20.04 5.74
N PHE A 154 -7.42 -19.50 6.68
CA PHE A 154 -7.93 -20.22 7.83
C PHE A 154 -9.46 -20.20 7.99
N GLY A 155 -10.17 -19.39 7.22
CA GLY A 155 -11.62 -19.17 7.38
C GLY A 155 -11.99 -18.27 8.57
N THR A 156 -11.02 -17.80 9.34
CA THR A 156 -11.21 -16.99 10.56
C THR A 156 -10.09 -15.98 10.72
N THR A 157 -10.28 -14.98 11.59
CA THR A 157 -9.24 -14.04 12.02
C THR A 157 -8.58 -14.40 13.34
N ASP A 158 -9.08 -15.44 14.03
CA ASP A 158 -8.51 -15.94 15.29
C ASP A 158 -7.41 -16.99 14.98
N VAL A 159 -6.23 -16.49 14.62
CA VAL A 159 -5.12 -17.29 14.07
C VAL A 159 -3.77 -16.99 14.73
N ILE A 160 -3.76 -16.22 15.82
CA ILE A 160 -2.52 -15.86 16.50
C ILE A 160 -1.80 -17.11 17.00
N GLY A 161 -0.47 -17.18 16.78
CA GLY A 161 0.36 -18.31 17.15
C GLY A 161 0.30 -19.49 16.17
N GLN A 162 -0.59 -19.48 15.18
CA GLN A 162 -0.59 -20.50 14.14
C GLN A 162 0.60 -20.32 13.20
N THR A 163 0.98 -21.40 12.52
CA THR A 163 2.13 -21.44 11.62
C THR A 163 1.67 -21.50 10.16
N ILE A 164 2.36 -20.74 9.31
CA ILE A 164 2.28 -20.84 7.87
C ILE A 164 3.68 -21.14 7.32
N PHE A 165 3.77 -21.76 6.16
CA PHE A 165 5.03 -22.01 5.47
C PHE A 165 5.07 -21.20 4.18
N ARG A 166 6.10 -20.35 4.00
CA ARG A 166 6.33 -19.69 2.71
C ARG A 166 6.98 -20.73 1.78
N GLY A 167 6.32 -21.07 0.68
CA GLY A 167 6.60 -22.24 -0.12
C GLY A 167 5.90 -23.48 0.47
N LYS A 168 6.54 -24.63 0.40
CA LYS A 168 6.03 -25.89 0.98
C LYS A 168 6.58 -26.12 2.37
N GLN A 169 5.86 -26.88 3.19
CA GLN A 169 6.32 -27.27 4.52
C GLN A 169 7.66 -28.02 4.48
N ALA A 170 7.90 -28.80 3.43
CA ALA A 170 9.16 -29.50 3.20
C ALA A 170 10.37 -28.55 3.09
N ASP A 171 10.15 -27.29 2.71
CA ASP A 171 11.21 -26.27 2.56
C ASP A 171 11.65 -25.70 3.92
N ASN A 172 10.98 -26.09 5.01
CA ASN A 172 11.24 -25.67 6.40
C ASN A 172 11.29 -24.15 6.60
N ASN A 173 10.48 -23.41 5.83
CA ASN A 173 10.38 -21.95 5.93
C ASN A 173 9.11 -21.54 6.70
N ALA A 174 9.07 -21.95 7.97
CA ALA A 174 7.95 -21.69 8.88
C ALA A 174 7.93 -20.26 9.41
N TRP A 175 6.72 -19.71 9.52
CA TRP A 175 6.45 -18.37 10.06
C TRP A 175 5.27 -18.43 11.00
N THR A 176 5.38 -17.75 12.15
CA THR A 176 4.31 -17.68 13.15
C THR A 176 3.47 -16.42 12.93
N ILE A 177 2.16 -16.53 13.03
CA ILE A 177 1.26 -15.37 12.93
C ILE A 177 1.26 -14.65 14.27
N GLY A 178 1.76 -13.40 14.27
CA GLY A 178 1.81 -12.53 15.44
C GLY A 178 0.70 -11.48 15.52
N GLY A 179 0.01 -11.26 14.41
CA GLY A 179 -1.10 -10.31 14.35
C GLY A 179 -1.94 -10.40 13.09
N VAL A 180 -3.19 -9.97 13.21
CA VAL A 180 -4.12 -9.77 12.10
C VAL A 180 -4.56 -8.32 12.11
N TYR A 181 -4.32 -7.62 11.00
CA TYR A 181 -4.72 -6.24 10.81
C TYR A 181 -5.94 -6.13 9.89
N LYS A 182 -6.75 -5.09 10.11
CA LYS A 182 -7.90 -4.78 9.28
C LYS A 182 -7.47 -4.40 7.87
N ASP A 183 -8.21 -4.83 6.88
CA ASP A 183 -7.94 -4.52 5.49
C ASP A 183 -7.88 -3.00 5.26
N TYR A 184 -6.84 -2.56 4.55
CA TYR A 184 -6.81 -1.22 3.99
C TYR A 184 -7.75 -1.12 2.79
N PRO A 185 -8.27 0.07 2.48
CA PRO A 185 -9.01 0.30 1.25
C PRO A 185 -8.19 -0.08 0.01
N GLU A 186 -8.88 -0.54 -1.05
CA GLU A 186 -8.21 -0.98 -2.29
C GLU A 186 -7.38 0.13 -2.96
N ASN A 187 -7.75 1.40 -2.76
CA ASN A 187 -7.02 2.57 -3.23
C ASN A 187 -5.90 2.99 -2.25
N SER A 188 -5.22 2.04 -1.66
CA SER A 188 -4.06 2.24 -0.78
C SER A 188 -2.80 1.65 -1.39
N GLN A 189 -1.66 2.29 -1.15
CA GLN A 189 -0.36 1.82 -1.64
C GLN A 189 0.12 0.57 -0.88
N ILE A 190 0.01 0.59 0.44
CA ILE A 190 0.20 -0.59 1.28
C ILE A 190 -1.15 -1.31 1.31
N ARG A 191 -1.16 -2.54 0.84
CA ARG A 191 -2.37 -3.31 0.63
C ARG A 191 -2.52 -4.45 1.64
N ASN A 192 -3.46 -5.32 1.37
CA ASN A 192 -3.86 -6.44 2.22
C ASN A 192 -2.96 -7.65 1.96
N TRP A 193 -1.71 -7.56 2.41
CA TRP A 193 -0.63 -8.51 2.15
C TRP A 193 -0.23 -9.30 3.38
N VAL A 194 0.59 -10.33 3.17
CA VAL A 194 1.39 -10.95 4.24
C VAL A 194 2.56 -10.02 4.50
N MET A 195 2.66 -9.50 5.73
CA MET A 195 3.73 -8.60 6.13
C MET A 195 4.82 -9.38 6.85
N MET A 196 6.05 -9.32 6.33
CA MET A 196 7.20 -10.05 6.84
C MET A 196 8.34 -9.10 7.21
N PRO A 197 9.02 -9.32 8.35
CA PRO A 197 10.25 -8.59 8.64
C PRO A 197 11.39 -9.11 7.77
N LYS A 198 12.26 -8.19 7.33
CA LYS A 198 13.53 -8.52 6.72
C LYS A 198 14.60 -8.68 7.79
N GLU A 199 15.63 -9.50 7.50
CA GLU A 199 16.75 -9.67 8.41
C GLU A 199 17.45 -8.33 8.70
N ALA A 200 17.71 -8.07 9.97
CA ALA A 200 18.16 -6.76 10.46
C ALA A 200 19.48 -6.28 9.85
N ASP A 201 20.36 -7.18 9.44
CA ASP A 201 21.68 -6.81 8.89
C ASP A 201 21.71 -6.72 7.36
N THR A 202 20.62 -7.07 6.68
CA THR A 202 20.54 -6.99 5.21
C THR A 202 20.74 -5.55 4.75
N ASP A 203 21.72 -5.32 3.85
CA ASP A 203 22.06 -4.01 3.26
C ASP A 203 22.37 -2.89 4.26
N LYS A 204 22.70 -3.20 5.51
CA LYS A 204 23.11 -2.22 6.50
C LYS A 204 24.41 -1.51 6.02
N GLY A 205 24.33 -0.18 5.88
CA GLY A 205 25.43 0.61 5.35
C GLY A 205 25.65 0.51 3.83
N ASN A 206 24.85 -0.24 3.10
CA ASN A 206 24.99 -0.42 1.66
C ASN A 206 24.25 0.69 0.88
N TRP A 207 24.98 1.74 0.49
CA TRP A 207 24.47 2.83 -0.32
C TRP A 207 24.23 2.49 -1.80
N LYS A 208 24.74 1.35 -2.27
CA LYS A 208 24.65 0.95 -3.68
C LYS A 208 23.37 0.16 -4.00
N ASN A 209 22.69 -0.35 -2.99
CA ASN A 209 21.45 -1.09 -3.18
C ASN A 209 20.23 -0.19 -3.02
N TRP A 210 19.58 0.13 -4.13
CA TRP A 210 18.43 1.02 -4.23
C TRP A 210 17.13 0.23 -4.45
N ASN A 211 16.84 -0.71 -3.56
CA ASN A 211 15.71 -1.63 -3.68
C ASN A 211 14.59 -1.36 -2.66
N TYR A 212 14.62 -0.22 -1.98
CA TYR A 212 13.65 0.05 -0.93
C TYR A 212 12.84 1.30 -1.22
N ILE A 213 11.55 1.24 -0.85
CA ILE A 213 10.67 2.41 -0.80
C ILE A 213 10.64 2.89 0.65
N CYS A 214 10.89 4.16 0.84
CA CYS A 214 10.95 4.78 2.16
C CYS A 214 9.70 5.64 2.40
N TYR A 215 9.01 5.35 3.48
CA TYR A 215 7.90 6.14 4.00
C TYR A 215 8.27 6.71 5.36
N MET A 216 7.79 7.91 5.65
CA MET A 216 7.99 8.54 6.95
C MET A 216 6.67 9.13 7.46
N ARG A 217 6.52 9.14 8.77
CA ARG A 217 5.47 9.89 9.47
C ARG A 217 6.11 11.09 10.15
N LEU A 218 5.66 12.27 9.77
CA LEU A 218 6.10 13.51 10.40
C LEU A 218 5.17 13.91 11.55
N GLU A 219 5.68 14.70 12.48
CA GLU A 219 4.88 15.30 13.55
C GLU A 219 3.78 16.21 12.99
N SER A 220 4.14 16.98 11.95
CA SER A 220 3.22 17.86 11.21
C SER A 220 3.64 17.93 9.75
N PRO A 221 2.68 18.09 8.82
CA PRO A 221 2.98 18.31 7.40
C PRO A 221 3.87 19.54 7.16
N SER A 222 3.82 20.54 8.03
CA SER A 222 4.63 21.75 7.93
C SER A 222 6.15 21.51 8.11
N ALA A 223 6.55 20.36 8.65
CA ALA A 223 7.96 19.97 8.76
C ALA A 223 8.56 19.47 7.43
N ALA A 224 7.75 19.13 6.42
CA ALA A 224 8.22 18.53 5.19
C ALA A 224 9.34 19.34 4.49
N PRO A 225 9.30 20.69 4.36
CA PRO A 225 10.37 21.45 3.72
C PRO A 225 11.72 21.37 4.44
N GLU A 226 11.72 21.19 5.77
CA GLU A 226 12.95 21.00 6.55
C GLU A 226 13.53 19.61 6.29
N ILE A 227 12.67 18.60 6.27
CA ILE A 227 13.08 17.22 6.00
C ILE A 227 13.61 17.06 4.57
N GLU A 228 13.01 17.75 3.59
CA GLU A 228 13.51 17.77 2.22
C GLU A 228 14.96 18.29 2.14
N LYS A 229 15.27 19.39 2.81
CA LYS A 229 16.64 19.92 2.88
C LYS A 229 17.59 18.92 3.52
N LEU A 230 17.14 18.23 4.56
CA LEU A 230 17.94 17.23 5.25
C LEU A 230 18.21 16.01 4.37
N ILE A 231 17.23 15.55 3.62
CA ILE A 231 17.40 14.48 2.62
C ILE A 231 18.48 14.87 1.61
N LEU A 232 18.39 16.08 1.06
CA LEU A 232 19.38 16.59 0.10
C LEU A 232 20.78 16.66 0.71
N GLN A 233 20.93 17.12 1.94
CA GLN A 233 22.23 17.18 2.64
C GLN A 233 22.84 15.79 2.81
N ILE A 234 22.04 14.82 3.26
CA ILE A 234 22.50 13.42 3.41
C ILE A 234 22.88 12.85 2.06
N PHE A 235 22.08 13.14 1.03
CA PHE A 235 22.27 12.64 -0.32
C PHE A 235 23.57 13.16 -0.93
N VAL A 236 23.81 14.46 -0.97
CA VAL A 236 25.02 15.09 -1.50
C VAL A 236 26.27 14.62 -0.74
N LYS A 237 26.17 14.42 0.57
CA LYS A 237 27.30 13.88 1.36
C LYS A 237 27.73 12.48 0.94
N ASN A 238 26.78 11.62 0.57
CA ASN A 238 27.05 10.22 0.27
C ASN A 238 27.19 9.93 -1.25
N PHE A 239 26.77 10.88 -2.08
CA PHE A 239 26.83 10.82 -3.54
C PHE A 239 27.38 12.14 -4.11
N PRO A 240 28.65 12.49 -3.84
CA PRO A 240 29.23 13.78 -4.25
C PRO A 240 29.40 13.91 -5.77
N GLU A 241 29.21 12.82 -6.52
CA GLU A 241 29.34 12.78 -7.99
C GLU A 241 27.99 13.02 -8.71
N LEU A 242 26.91 13.12 -7.97
CA LEU A 242 25.57 13.45 -8.47
C LEU A 242 25.26 14.93 -8.19
#